data_b0475c9049d5cff1eca18342507546f4
#
_entry.id   b0475c9049d5cff1eca18342507546f4
#
_cell.length_a   1.000
_cell.length_b   1.000
_cell.length_c   1.000
_cell.angle_alpha   90.00
_cell.angle_beta   90.00
_cell.angle_gamma   90.00
#
_symmetry.space_group_name_H-M   'P 1'
#
loop_
_entity.id
_entity.type
_entity.pdbx_description
1 polymer ?
#
loop_
_entity_poly.entity_id
_entity_poly.type
_entity_poly.pdbx_seq_one_letter_code
_entity_poly.pdbx_strand_id
1 'polypeptide(L)'
;VTGVRTARPDDARELVRLRRLMFLGMHGRDEPGPWERDAVRTARRLLDRELPGGERLGAFVVDGDQPGPRHLAACSVGSVEERLPAPRHPAGRFGFIFNVCTDERYRGRGYARATTEALLDWFAERGVTRVDLHASTDAEHLYRSMGFGEHSIALSIDLSRRG
;
A
#
# COMPACT_ATOMS: atom_id res chain seq x y z
N VAL A 1 -5.63 -17.84 0.47
CA VAL A 1 -6.46 -16.99 -0.39
C VAL A 1 -5.92 -17.04 -1.80
N THR A 2 -6.77 -17.43 -2.73
CA THR A 2 -6.48 -17.42 -4.15
C THR A 2 -6.92 -16.09 -4.76
N GLY A 3 -6.30 -15.68 -5.86
CA GLY A 3 -6.73 -14.50 -6.60
C GLY A 3 -5.96 -13.23 -6.33
N VAL A 4 -4.87 -13.27 -5.54
CA VAL A 4 -3.97 -12.12 -5.44
C VAL A 4 -3.15 -12.02 -6.72
N ARG A 5 -3.12 -10.82 -7.29
CA ARG A 5 -2.33 -10.53 -8.49
C ARG A 5 -1.61 -9.20 -8.35
N THR A 6 -0.61 -9.00 -9.19
CA THR A 6 0.06 -7.70 -9.30
C THR A 6 -0.90 -6.69 -9.93
N ALA A 7 -0.93 -5.48 -9.40
CA ALA A 7 -1.70 -4.40 -10.00
C ALA A 7 -1.07 -3.95 -11.33
N ARG A 8 -1.91 -3.46 -12.23
CA ARG A 8 -1.55 -2.95 -13.56
C ARG A 8 -1.92 -1.47 -13.65
N PRO A 9 -1.37 -0.73 -14.61
CA PRO A 9 -1.75 0.69 -14.79
C PRO A 9 -3.26 0.92 -14.89
N ASP A 10 -4.00 -0.01 -15.49
CA ASP A 10 -5.46 0.08 -15.59
C ASP A 10 -6.18 -0.01 -14.23
N ASP A 11 -5.51 -0.49 -13.19
CA ASP A 11 -6.07 -0.53 -11.84
C ASP A 11 -5.96 0.79 -11.10
N ALA A 12 -5.31 1.80 -11.67
CA ALA A 12 -4.99 3.04 -10.97
C ALA A 12 -6.22 3.73 -10.36
N ARG A 13 -7.31 3.82 -11.09
CA ARG A 13 -8.55 4.46 -10.60
C ARG A 13 -9.10 3.74 -9.38
N GLU A 14 -9.07 2.40 -9.40
CA GLU A 14 -9.56 1.59 -8.31
C GLU A 14 -8.65 1.65 -7.08
N LEU A 15 -7.34 1.69 -7.29
CA LEU A 15 -6.40 1.91 -6.20
C LEU A 15 -6.66 3.25 -5.49
N VAL A 16 -6.99 4.28 -6.25
CA VAL A 16 -7.31 5.60 -5.69
C VAL A 16 -8.68 5.58 -4.99
N ARG A 17 -9.66 4.86 -5.53
CA ARG A 17 -10.94 4.67 -4.84
C ARG A 17 -10.73 4.00 -3.49
N LEU A 18 -9.95 2.93 -3.44
CA LEU A 18 -9.65 2.24 -2.18
C LEU A 18 -8.84 3.13 -1.23
N ARG A 19 -7.93 3.95 -1.76
CA ARG A 19 -7.18 4.91 -0.96
C ARG A 19 -8.11 5.93 -0.28
N ARG A 20 -9.09 6.44 -1.00
CA ARG A 20 -10.10 7.36 -0.46
C ARG A 20 -10.91 6.69 0.66
N LEU A 21 -11.30 5.41 0.45
CA LEU A 21 -11.98 4.62 1.48
C LEU A 21 -11.10 4.44 2.72
N MET A 22 -9.81 4.21 2.53
CA MET A 22 -8.86 4.08 3.63
C MET A 22 -8.80 5.36 4.47
N PHE A 23 -8.72 6.52 3.82
CA PHE A 23 -8.72 7.81 4.53
C PHE A 23 -10.05 8.07 5.25
N LEU A 24 -11.18 7.70 4.63
CA LEU A 24 -12.48 7.79 5.31
C LEU A 24 -12.47 6.98 6.61
N GLY A 25 -11.95 5.75 6.58
CA GLY A 25 -11.83 4.92 7.77
C GLY A 25 -10.88 5.51 8.82
N MET A 26 -9.78 6.12 8.39
CA MET A 26 -8.78 6.69 9.31
C MET A 26 -9.23 8.02 9.93
N HIS A 27 -9.91 8.87 9.16
CA HIS A 27 -10.23 10.25 9.56
C HIS A 27 -11.70 10.44 9.94
N GLY A 28 -12.56 9.47 9.67
CA GLY A 28 -13.99 9.56 9.98
C GLY A 28 -14.78 10.46 9.04
N ARG A 29 -14.18 10.95 7.98
CA ARG A 29 -14.85 11.81 6.99
C ARG A 29 -14.31 11.53 5.59
N ASP A 30 -15.19 11.66 4.61
CA ASP A 30 -14.85 11.50 3.21
C ASP A 30 -14.29 12.82 2.68
N GLU A 31 -13.15 12.75 2.01
CA GLU A 31 -12.46 13.94 1.50
C GLU A 31 -12.17 13.79 -0.01
N PRO A 32 -13.21 13.81 -0.86
CA PRO A 32 -13.00 13.81 -2.30
C PRO A 32 -12.36 15.13 -2.75
N GLY A 33 -11.68 15.11 -3.87
CA GLY A 33 -11.07 16.33 -4.39
C GLY A 33 -10.16 16.10 -5.58
N PRO A 34 -9.54 17.19 -6.09
CA PRO A 34 -8.61 17.11 -7.23
C PRO A 34 -7.41 16.18 -7.02
N TRP A 35 -7.05 15.89 -5.77
CA TRP A 35 -5.97 14.97 -5.43
C TRP A 35 -6.20 13.59 -6.02
N GLU A 36 -7.47 13.18 -6.19
CA GLU A 36 -7.80 11.85 -6.75
C GLU A 36 -7.32 11.71 -8.18
N ARG A 37 -7.52 12.74 -9.01
CA ARG A 37 -7.06 12.75 -10.40
C ARG A 37 -5.54 12.72 -10.47
N ASP A 38 -4.87 13.47 -9.61
CA ASP A 38 -3.42 13.50 -9.55
C ASP A 38 -2.86 12.16 -9.06
N ALA A 39 -3.54 11.54 -8.08
CA ALA A 39 -3.17 10.22 -7.58
C ALA A 39 -3.32 9.15 -8.67
N VAL A 40 -4.37 9.19 -9.48
CA VAL A 40 -4.55 8.27 -10.61
C VAL A 40 -3.41 8.41 -11.61
N ARG A 41 -3.04 9.63 -11.95
CA ARG A 41 -1.93 9.89 -12.87
C ARG A 41 -0.62 9.33 -12.32
N THR A 42 -0.34 9.59 -11.05
CA THR A 42 0.85 9.09 -10.37
C THR A 42 0.85 7.56 -10.31
N ALA A 43 -0.28 6.96 -9.94
CA ALA A 43 -0.39 5.50 -9.87
C ALA A 43 -0.15 4.85 -11.23
N ARG A 44 -0.72 5.38 -12.30
CA ARG A 44 -0.49 4.85 -13.66
C ARG A 44 0.99 4.85 -14.02
N ARG A 45 1.68 5.95 -13.72
CA ARG A 45 3.11 6.06 -13.99
C ARG A 45 3.93 5.08 -13.16
N LEU A 46 3.65 4.98 -11.87
CA LEU A 46 4.41 4.11 -10.96
C LEU A 46 4.12 2.62 -11.19
N LEU A 47 2.94 2.28 -11.68
CA LEU A 47 2.58 0.90 -12.01
C LEU A 47 3.12 0.46 -13.38
N ASP A 48 3.58 1.39 -14.20
CA ASP A 48 4.17 1.08 -15.49
C ASP A 48 5.64 0.66 -15.28
N ARG A 49 5.88 -0.63 -15.36
CA ARG A 49 7.20 -1.22 -15.10
C ARG A 49 8.23 -0.92 -16.17
N GLU A 50 7.80 -0.45 -17.32
CA GLU A 50 8.68 -0.06 -18.42
C GLU A 50 9.24 1.35 -18.23
N LEU A 51 8.65 2.14 -17.32
CA LEU A 51 9.11 3.48 -17.03
C LEU A 51 10.14 3.49 -15.89
N PRO A 52 11.07 4.45 -15.88
CA PRO A 52 12.01 4.62 -14.78
C PRO A 52 11.28 4.79 -13.43
N GLY A 53 11.68 4.02 -12.42
CA GLY A 53 11.07 4.05 -11.09
C GLY A 53 9.89 3.12 -10.89
N GLY A 54 9.37 2.49 -11.95
CA GLY A 54 8.25 1.55 -11.84
C GLY A 54 8.58 0.30 -11.02
N GLU A 55 9.83 -0.04 -10.88
CA GLU A 55 10.31 -1.15 -10.07
C GLU A 55 10.29 -0.87 -8.57
N ARG A 56 10.05 0.37 -8.16
CA ARG A 56 10.07 0.78 -6.74
C ARG A 56 8.72 0.68 -6.06
N LEU A 57 7.64 0.61 -6.81
CA LEU A 57 6.30 0.48 -6.27
C LEU A 57 5.83 -0.96 -6.38
N GLY A 58 5.48 -1.56 -5.24
CA GLY A 58 4.79 -2.85 -5.19
C GLY A 58 3.31 -2.63 -4.94
N ALA A 59 2.47 -3.25 -5.73
CA ALA A 59 1.03 -3.17 -5.55
C ALA A 59 0.40 -4.51 -5.89
N PHE A 60 -0.35 -5.05 -4.93
CA PHE A 60 -1.05 -6.33 -5.06
C PHE A 60 -2.52 -6.13 -4.78
N VAL A 61 -3.34 -6.78 -5.58
CA VAL A 61 -4.78 -6.58 -5.56
C VAL A 61 -5.52 -7.90 -5.62
N VAL A 62 -6.77 -7.88 -5.20
CA VAL A 62 -7.74 -8.95 -5.40
C VAL A 62 -8.91 -8.37 -6.18
N ASP A 63 -9.29 -9.04 -7.26
CA ASP A 63 -10.48 -8.65 -8.00
C ASP A 63 -11.75 -9.01 -7.22
N GLY A 64 -12.76 -8.15 -7.29
CA GLY A 64 -14.07 -8.44 -6.78
C GLY A 64 -14.84 -9.39 -7.71
N ASP A 65 -16.00 -9.80 -7.28
CA ASP A 65 -16.89 -10.71 -8.02
C ASP A 65 -17.85 -9.97 -8.97
N GLN A 66 -17.80 -8.64 -8.99
CA GLN A 66 -18.66 -7.81 -9.82
C GLN A 66 -17.83 -7.09 -10.87
N PRO A 67 -18.20 -7.15 -12.15
CA PRO A 67 -17.53 -6.33 -13.17
C PRO A 67 -17.91 -4.85 -13.02
N GLY A 68 -17.13 -3.98 -13.63
CA GLY A 68 -17.43 -2.56 -13.69
C GLY A 68 -16.51 -1.67 -12.87
N PRO A 69 -16.95 -0.43 -12.55
CA PRO A 69 -16.06 0.59 -11.99
C PRO A 69 -15.61 0.36 -10.54
N ARG A 70 -16.15 -0.66 -9.88
CA ARG A 70 -15.75 -1.06 -8.51
C ARG A 70 -15.25 -2.49 -8.50
N HIS A 71 -14.33 -2.80 -9.40
CA HIS A 71 -13.90 -4.18 -9.63
C HIS A 71 -12.85 -4.69 -8.65
N LEU A 72 -12.13 -3.84 -7.93
CA LEU A 72 -11.16 -4.32 -6.94
C LEU A 72 -11.80 -4.53 -5.57
N ALA A 73 -11.53 -5.70 -4.99
CA ALA A 73 -11.95 -6.02 -3.63
C ALA A 73 -10.97 -5.49 -2.58
N ALA A 74 -9.68 -5.55 -2.86
CA ALA A 74 -8.66 -5.19 -1.88
C ALA A 74 -7.33 -4.83 -2.57
N CYS A 75 -6.50 -4.09 -1.84
CA CYS A 75 -5.14 -3.79 -2.28
C CYS A 75 -4.18 -3.66 -1.10
N SER A 76 -2.89 -3.90 -1.40
CA SER A 76 -1.77 -3.49 -0.55
C SER A 76 -0.72 -2.86 -1.44
N VAL A 77 -0.29 -1.66 -1.09
CA VAL A 77 0.66 -0.87 -1.88
C VAL A 77 1.79 -0.39 -0.98
N GLY A 78 3.00 -0.51 -1.47
CA GLY A 78 4.18 -0.04 -0.77
C GLY A 78 5.30 0.33 -1.73
N SER A 79 6.35 0.93 -1.20
CA SER A 79 7.48 1.36 -2.00
C SER A 79 8.80 0.92 -1.38
N VAL A 80 9.79 0.67 -2.25
CA VAL A 80 11.18 0.44 -1.84
C VAL A 80 11.87 1.78 -1.73
N GLU A 81 12.57 1.98 -0.61
CA GLU A 81 13.37 3.17 -0.36
C GLU A 81 14.83 2.75 -0.22
N GLU A 82 15.72 3.46 -0.90
CA GLU A 82 17.15 3.31 -0.69
C GLU A 82 17.62 4.32 0.35
N ARG A 83 18.30 3.80 1.36
CA ARG A 83 18.96 4.57 2.40
C ARG A 83 20.42 4.15 2.47
N LEU A 84 21.17 4.71 3.38
CA LEU A 84 22.54 4.29 3.61
C LEU A 84 22.56 2.89 4.26
N PRO A 85 23.49 2.02 3.86
CA PRO A 85 23.66 0.73 4.53
C PRO A 85 23.87 0.86 6.03
N ALA A 86 23.41 -0.13 6.77
CA ALA A 86 23.48 -0.18 8.23
C ALA A 86 23.87 -1.59 8.66
N PRO A 87 24.28 -1.81 9.95
CA PRO A 87 24.84 -3.10 10.39
C PRO A 87 24.02 -4.33 10.08
N ARG A 88 22.69 -4.26 10.19
CA ARG A 88 21.81 -5.38 9.87
C ARG A 88 21.10 -5.21 8.52
N HIS A 89 21.45 -4.15 7.79
CA HIS A 89 20.82 -3.78 6.52
C HIS A 89 21.90 -3.38 5.52
N PRO A 90 22.72 -4.34 5.07
CA PRO A 90 23.93 -4.01 4.27
C PRO A 90 23.59 -3.44 2.90
N ALA A 91 22.43 -3.72 2.34
CA ALA A 91 22.03 -3.13 1.06
C ALA A 91 21.38 -1.76 1.19
N GLY A 92 21.03 -1.33 2.42
CA GLY A 92 20.35 -0.06 2.63
C GLY A 92 18.98 0.03 1.99
N ARG A 93 18.28 -1.12 1.81
CA ARG A 93 16.96 -1.16 1.19
C ARG A 93 15.89 -1.40 2.23
N PHE A 94 14.91 -0.50 2.27
CA PHE A 94 13.79 -0.53 3.20
C PHE A 94 12.49 -0.44 2.43
N GLY A 95 11.43 -1.01 2.99
CA GLY A 95 10.10 -0.93 2.44
C GLY A 95 9.18 -0.12 3.34
N PHE A 96 8.23 0.56 2.74
CA PHE A 96 7.16 1.23 3.45
C PHE A 96 5.82 0.89 2.82
N ILE A 97 4.92 0.35 3.64
CA ILE A 97 3.54 0.05 3.21
C ILE A 97 2.67 1.24 3.60
N PHE A 98 2.03 1.86 2.61
CA PHE A 98 1.27 3.08 2.84
C PHE A 98 -0.19 3.01 2.41
N ASN A 99 -0.62 1.93 1.79
CA ASN A 99 -2.01 1.84 1.32
C ASN A 99 -2.51 0.40 1.37
N VAL A 100 -3.20 0.06 2.45
CA VAL A 100 -3.87 -1.24 2.58
C VAL A 100 -5.35 -0.97 2.79
N CYS A 101 -6.18 -1.49 1.92
CA CYS A 101 -7.62 -1.28 2.01
C CYS A 101 -8.39 -2.45 1.43
N THR A 102 -9.49 -2.80 2.07
CA THR A 102 -10.48 -3.76 1.56
C THR A 102 -11.81 -3.05 1.42
N ASP A 103 -12.44 -3.18 0.27
CA ASP A 103 -13.80 -2.69 0.05
C ASP A 103 -14.75 -3.35 1.04
N GLU A 104 -15.68 -2.59 1.60
CA GLU A 104 -16.61 -3.07 2.63
C GLU A 104 -17.33 -4.37 2.28
N ARG A 105 -17.67 -4.55 1.01
CA ARG A 105 -18.38 -5.75 0.52
C ARG A 105 -17.56 -7.01 0.64
N TYR A 106 -16.23 -6.90 0.81
CA TYR A 106 -15.31 -8.03 0.78
C TYR A 106 -14.53 -8.21 2.08
N ARG A 107 -14.89 -7.48 3.14
CA ARG A 107 -14.22 -7.60 4.43
C ARG A 107 -14.47 -8.97 5.07
N GLY A 108 -13.55 -9.37 5.94
CA GLY A 108 -13.63 -10.64 6.65
C GLY A 108 -13.27 -11.87 5.83
N ARG A 109 -12.67 -11.70 4.66
CA ARG A 109 -12.27 -12.79 3.75
C ARG A 109 -10.76 -13.03 3.70
N GLY A 110 -9.98 -12.31 4.51
CA GLY A 110 -8.52 -12.46 4.55
C GLY A 110 -7.77 -11.75 3.44
N TYR A 111 -8.39 -10.85 2.70
CA TYR A 111 -7.76 -10.19 1.56
C TYR A 111 -6.66 -9.21 1.96
N ALA A 112 -6.84 -8.48 3.07
CA ALA A 112 -5.80 -7.58 3.57
C ALA A 112 -4.52 -8.35 3.91
N ARG A 113 -4.66 -9.49 4.59
CA ARG A 113 -3.53 -10.38 4.89
C ARG A 113 -2.89 -10.89 3.62
N ALA A 114 -3.67 -11.42 2.70
CA ALA A 114 -3.15 -12.04 1.48
C ALA A 114 -2.40 -11.05 0.58
N THR A 115 -2.95 -9.86 0.39
CA THR A 115 -2.28 -8.81 -0.40
C THR A 115 -1.03 -8.29 0.28
N THR A 116 -1.05 -8.18 1.62
CA THR A 116 0.11 -7.74 2.38
C THR A 116 1.21 -8.80 2.36
N GLU A 117 0.89 -10.08 2.48
CA GLU A 117 1.87 -11.17 2.37
C GLU A 117 2.55 -11.17 0.99
N ALA A 118 1.77 -11.00 -0.08
CA ALA A 118 2.32 -10.90 -1.42
C ALA A 118 3.28 -9.70 -1.56
N LEU A 119 2.93 -8.58 -0.95
CA LEU A 119 3.77 -7.39 -0.95
C LEU A 119 5.07 -7.62 -0.15
N LEU A 120 4.99 -8.31 0.98
CA LEU A 120 6.19 -8.65 1.77
C LEU A 120 7.13 -9.58 0.98
N ASP A 121 6.60 -10.57 0.28
CA ASP A 121 7.39 -11.44 -0.59
C ASP A 121 8.07 -10.63 -1.70
N TRP A 122 7.34 -9.70 -2.30
CA TRP A 122 7.87 -8.80 -3.32
C TRP A 122 9.02 -7.94 -2.78
N PHE A 123 8.90 -7.40 -1.55
CA PHE A 123 9.98 -6.68 -0.90
C PHE A 123 11.20 -7.57 -0.68
N ALA A 124 10.99 -8.77 -0.18
CA ALA A 124 12.09 -9.72 0.09
C ALA A 124 12.86 -10.05 -1.18
N GLU A 125 12.19 -10.28 -2.29
CA GLU A 125 12.81 -10.54 -3.59
C GLU A 125 13.69 -9.38 -4.06
N ARG A 126 13.45 -8.17 -3.59
CA ARG A 126 14.21 -6.96 -3.94
C ARG A 126 15.29 -6.59 -2.93
N GLY A 127 15.58 -7.51 -2.01
CA GLY A 127 16.63 -7.29 -1.02
C GLY A 127 16.25 -6.32 0.10
N VAL A 128 14.98 -6.05 0.28
CA VAL A 128 14.49 -5.27 1.41
C VAL A 128 14.62 -6.08 2.68
N THR A 129 15.19 -5.48 3.72
CA THR A 129 15.45 -6.18 4.99
C THR A 129 14.60 -5.70 6.14
N ARG A 130 13.92 -4.56 6.01
CA ARG A 130 12.93 -4.10 6.98
C ARG A 130 11.81 -3.37 6.26
N VAL A 131 10.59 -3.65 6.67
CA VAL A 131 9.38 -3.00 6.16
C VAL A 131 8.68 -2.29 7.30
N ASP A 132 8.38 -1.02 7.12
CA ASP A 132 7.66 -0.21 8.09
C ASP A 132 6.26 0.11 7.57
N LEU A 133 5.33 0.32 8.49
CA LEU A 133 3.99 0.83 8.21
C LEU A 133 3.46 1.57 9.44
N HIS A 134 2.46 2.41 9.22
CA HIS A 134 1.69 3.02 10.30
C HIS A 134 0.32 2.36 10.35
N ALA A 135 0.05 1.64 11.44
CA ALA A 135 -1.20 0.92 11.60
C ALA A 135 -2.28 1.79 12.25
N SER A 136 -3.50 1.71 11.72
CA SER A 136 -4.67 2.20 12.46
C SER A 136 -4.95 1.25 13.63
N THR A 137 -5.71 1.73 14.61
CA THR A 137 -6.11 0.91 15.76
C THR A 137 -6.81 -0.38 15.32
N ASP A 138 -7.68 -0.29 14.31
CA ASP A 138 -8.44 -1.43 13.80
C ASP A 138 -7.56 -2.46 13.07
N ALA A 139 -6.46 -2.03 12.46
CA ALA A 139 -5.58 -2.89 11.68
C ALA A 139 -4.40 -3.45 12.49
N GLU A 140 -4.13 -2.90 13.65
CA GLU A 140 -2.95 -3.27 14.44
C GLU A 140 -2.87 -4.77 14.72
N HIS A 141 -3.99 -5.38 15.10
CA HIS A 141 -4.03 -6.81 15.41
C HIS A 141 -3.61 -7.66 14.21
N LEU A 142 -4.08 -7.32 13.03
CA LEU A 142 -3.71 -8.03 11.81
C LEU A 142 -2.20 -7.98 11.58
N TYR A 143 -1.61 -6.80 11.63
CA TYR A 143 -0.18 -6.65 11.38
C TYR A 143 0.68 -7.33 12.44
N ARG A 144 0.30 -7.23 13.71
CA ARG A 144 1.01 -7.95 14.77
C ARG A 144 0.94 -9.46 14.57
N SER A 145 -0.20 -9.98 14.11
CA SER A 145 -0.34 -11.41 13.79
C SER A 145 0.53 -11.86 12.64
N MET A 146 0.97 -10.92 11.79
CA MET A 146 1.89 -11.18 10.67
C MET A 146 3.37 -11.02 11.04
N GLY A 147 3.66 -10.64 12.28
CA GLY A 147 5.03 -10.47 12.76
C GLY A 147 5.50 -9.02 12.87
N PHE A 148 4.66 -8.04 12.53
CA PHE A 148 5.01 -6.64 12.75
C PHE A 148 5.02 -6.32 14.26
N GLY A 149 6.00 -5.53 14.66
CA GLY A 149 6.13 -5.07 16.03
C GLY A 149 6.53 -3.61 16.07
N GLU A 150 6.50 -3.02 17.26
CA GLU A 150 6.95 -1.65 17.42
C GLU A 150 8.46 -1.56 17.18
N HIS A 151 8.88 -0.60 16.41
CA HIS A 151 10.29 -0.38 16.09
C HIS A 151 10.79 0.96 16.64
N SER A 152 9.99 2.00 16.50
CA SER A 152 10.33 3.36 16.94
C SER A 152 9.05 4.15 17.14
N ILE A 153 9.17 5.35 17.69
CA ILE A 153 8.03 6.26 17.81
C ILE A 153 7.86 6.99 16.48
N ALA A 154 6.70 6.85 15.85
CA ALA A 154 6.38 7.54 14.61
C ALA A 154 6.08 9.02 14.91
N LEU A 155 6.85 9.90 14.29
CA LEU A 155 6.65 11.34 14.39
C LEU A 155 6.56 11.92 12.98
N SER A 156 5.71 12.93 12.79
CA SER A 156 5.57 13.61 11.50
C SER A 156 5.44 15.11 11.69
N ILE A 157 5.85 15.86 10.67
CA ILE A 157 5.67 17.30 10.61
C ILE A 157 5.10 17.68 9.24
N ASP A 158 4.10 18.54 9.24
CA ASP A 158 3.53 19.08 8.01
C ASP A 158 4.38 20.28 7.55
N LEU A 159 4.95 20.18 6.37
CA LEU A 159 5.79 21.23 5.79
C LEU A 159 5.05 22.16 4.83
N SER A 160 3.76 21.95 4.60
CA SER A 160 2.99 22.73 3.63
C SER A 160 2.91 24.23 3.99
N ARG A 161 3.10 24.58 5.27
CA ARG A 161 3.09 25.97 5.77
C ARG A 161 4.46 26.49 6.15
N ARG A 162 5.52 25.74 5.87
CA ARG A 162 6.88 26.17 6.17
C ARG A 162 7.35 27.11 5.06
N GLY A 163 7.36 28.37 5.34
CA GLY A 163 7.82 29.41 4.40
C GLY A 163 9.31 29.56 4.33
#